data_fdae86d8ec7fcddd775218155d90a794
#
_entry.id   fdae86d8ec7fcddd775218155d90a794
#
_cell.length_a   1.000
_cell.length_b   1.000
_cell.length_c   1.000
_cell.angle_alpha   90.00
_cell.angle_beta   90.00
_cell.angle_gamma   90.00
#
_symmetry.space_group_name_H-M   'P 1'
#
loop_
_entity.id
_entity.type
_entity.pdbx_description
1 polymer ?
#
loop_
_entity_poly.entity_id
_entity_poly.type
_entity_poly.pdbx_seq_one_letter_code
_entity_poly.pdbx_strand_id
1 'polypeptide(L)'
;VLKAVNHVNTTIQEALIGQSVFEQTSIDELLLDLDGTENKANLGANAILGVSMAVCKAAANTTGLPLWRYMGGVNAKTLPVPMMNIINGGSHADNNMDLQEFMIVPVGAEQFSDALRMGAEIFHTLKKVLSEKGLNTSVGDEGGFAPNLKSNEEAV
;
A
#
# COMPACT_ATOMS: atom_id res chain seq x y z
N VAL A 1 -8.38 -12.43 -11.10
CA VAL A 1 -7.03 -12.13 -11.63
C VAL A 1 -7.01 -12.26 -13.14
N LEU A 2 -7.38 -13.43 -13.74
CA LEU A 2 -7.28 -13.66 -15.18
C LEU A 2 -8.09 -12.67 -16.04
N LYS A 3 -9.25 -12.21 -15.57
CA LYS A 3 -10.05 -11.19 -16.28
C LYS A 3 -9.27 -9.86 -16.36
N ALA A 4 -8.65 -9.41 -15.27
CA ALA A 4 -7.83 -8.20 -15.26
C ALA A 4 -6.62 -8.32 -16.19
N VAL A 5 -5.92 -9.46 -16.16
CA VAL A 5 -4.80 -9.74 -17.08
C VAL A 5 -5.26 -9.69 -18.54
N ASN A 6 -6.43 -10.25 -18.85
CA ASN A 6 -6.99 -10.18 -20.19
C ASN A 6 -7.27 -8.74 -20.63
N HIS A 7 -7.87 -7.90 -19.76
CA HIS A 7 -8.10 -6.49 -20.07
C HIS A 7 -6.80 -5.74 -20.36
N VAL A 8 -5.74 -5.99 -19.60
CA VAL A 8 -4.43 -5.40 -19.83
C VAL A 8 -3.86 -5.81 -21.18
N ASN A 9 -3.94 -7.09 -21.52
CA ASN A 9 -3.32 -7.66 -22.74
C ASN A 9 -4.16 -7.44 -24.03
N THR A 10 -5.35 -6.91 -23.91
CA THR A 10 -6.24 -6.64 -25.05
C THR A 10 -6.67 -5.18 -25.08
N THR A 11 -7.80 -4.85 -24.50
CA THR A 11 -8.44 -3.53 -24.57
C THR A 11 -7.51 -2.38 -24.17
N ILE A 12 -6.78 -2.52 -23.06
CA ILE A 12 -5.87 -1.47 -22.58
C ILE A 12 -4.64 -1.39 -23.48
N GLN A 13 -4.05 -2.52 -23.85
CA GLN A 13 -2.90 -2.57 -24.74
C GLN A 13 -3.20 -1.87 -26.08
N GLU A 14 -4.34 -2.19 -26.72
CA GLU A 14 -4.74 -1.59 -27.99
C GLU A 14 -4.88 -0.06 -27.89
N ALA A 15 -5.42 0.44 -26.79
CA ALA A 15 -5.60 1.88 -26.57
C ALA A 15 -4.28 2.62 -26.30
N LEU A 16 -3.27 1.94 -25.75
CA LEU A 16 -2.00 2.55 -25.36
C LEU A 16 -0.90 2.47 -26.43
N ILE A 17 -1.04 1.63 -27.44
CA ILE A 17 -0.05 1.55 -28.53
C ILE A 17 0.12 2.92 -29.19
N GLY A 18 1.36 3.41 -29.22
CA GLY A 18 1.71 4.70 -29.80
C GLY A 18 1.58 5.89 -28.84
N GLN A 19 1.10 5.69 -27.62
CA GLN A 19 1.09 6.75 -26.60
C GLN A 19 2.50 6.97 -26.02
N SER A 20 2.78 8.22 -25.65
CA SER A 20 4.04 8.58 -24.99
C SER A 20 3.97 8.25 -23.50
N VAL A 21 4.95 7.51 -23.00
CA VAL A 21 5.06 7.19 -21.55
C VAL A 21 5.26 8.42 -20.67
N PHE A 22 5.57 9.59 -21.25
CA PHE A 22 5.75 10.83 -20.51
C PHE A 22 4.45 11.58 -20.24
N GLU A 23 3.35 11.17 -20.90
CA GLU A 23 2.03 11.80 -20.78
C GLU A 23 1.17 11.07 -19.74
N GLN A 24 1.69 10.93 -18.50
CA GLN A 24 1.04 10.15 -17.43
C GLN A 24 -0.43 10.53 -17.22
N THR A 25 -0.71 11.83 -17.12
CA THR A 25 -2.09 12.31 -16.88
C THR A 25 -3.02 11.94 -18.01
N SER A 26 -2.60 12.14 -19.26
CA SER A 26 -3.40 11.80 -20.42
C SER A 26 -3.64 10.29 -20.55
N ILE A 27 -2.66 9.47 -20.17
CA ILE A 27 -2.81 8.01 -20.12
C ILE A 27 -3.79 7.61 -19.01
N ASP A 28 -3.70 8.20 -17.84
CA ASP A 28 -4.61 7.91 -16.73
C ASP A 28 -6.05 8.32 -17.08
N GLU A 29 -6.26 9.47 -17.70
CA GLU A 29 -7.56 9.90 -18.24
C GLU A 29 -8.09 8.92 -19.29
N LEU A 30 -7.26 8.52 -20.25
CA LEU A 30 -7.63 7.54 -21.26
C LEU A 30 -8.07 6.20 -20.65
N LEU A 31 -7.40 5.72 -19.60
CA LEU A 31 -7.77 4.49 -18.90
C LEU A 31 -9.11 4.62 -18.17
N LEU A 32 -9.40 5.79 -17.59
CA LEU A 32 -10.66 6.06 -16.93
C LEU A 32 -11.81 6.16 -17.94
N ASP A 33 -11.61 6.84 -19.07
CA ASP A 33 -12.57 6.95 -20.16
C ASP A 33 -12.85 5.59 -20.82
N LEU A 34 -11.84 4.76 -20.96
CA LEU A 34 -11.95 3.41 -21.50
C LEU A 34 -12.78 2.48 -20.60
N ASP A 35 -12.68 2.65 -19.28
CA ASP A 35 -13.55 1.97 -18.33
C ASP A 35 -14.98 2.52 -18.37
N GLY A 36 -15.15 3.83 -18.43
CA GLY A 36 -16.41 4.54 -18.57
C GLY A 36 -17.34 4.43 -17.36
N THR A 37 -16.87 3.90 -16.22
CA THR A 37 -17.66 3.81 -14.98
C THR A 37 -17.00 4.56 -13.83
N GLU A 38 -17.81 5.13 -12.93
CA GLU A 38 -17.33 5.88 -11.78
C GLU A 38 -16.42 5.04 -10.87
N ASN A 39 -16.76 3.78 -10.69
CA ASN A 39 -16.06 2.85 -9.77
C ASN A 39 -15.10 1.86 -10.45
N LYS A 40 -14.77 2.08 -11.74
CA LYS A 40 -13.87 1.21 -12.51
C LYS A 40 -14.35 -0.24 -12.61
N ALA A 41 -15.68 -0.42 -12.80
CA ALA A 41 -16.32 -1.74 -12.78
C ALA A 41 -16.09 -2.56 -14.05
N ASN A 42 -15.79 -1.94 -15.19
CA ASN A 42 -15.62 -2.65 -16.47
C ASN A 42 -14.23 -3.28 -16.59
N LEU A 43 -13.17 -2.50 -16.47
CA LEU A 43 -11.78 -2.96 -16.58
C LEU A 43 -11.24 -3.48 -15.24
N GLY A 44 -11.68 -2.87 -14.15
CA GLY A 44 -11.22 -3.13 -12.80
C GLY A 44 -10.10 -2.20 -12.36
N ALA A 45 -10.23 -1.68 -11.13
CA ALA A 45 -9.26 -0.73 -10.56
C ALA A 45 -7.82 -1.29 -10.54
N ASN A 46 -7.66 -2.59 -10.29
CA ASN A 46 -6.36 -3.26 -10.27
C ASN A 46 -5.68 -3.30 -11.66
N ALA A 47 -6.44 -3.49 -12.73
CA ALA A 47 -5.90 -3.43 -14.10
C ALA A 47 -5.46 -2.01 -14.45
N ILE A 48 -6.31 -1.02 -14.20
CA ILE A 48 -6.06 0.41 -14.46
C ILE A 48 -4.83 0.87 -13.68
N LEU A 49 -4.79 0.65 -12.36
CA LEU A 49 -3.68 1.06 -11.52
C LEU A 49 -2.38 0.36 -11.89
N GLY A 50 -2.43 -0.95 -12.19
CA GLY A 50 -1.26 -1.72 -12.61
C GLY A 50 -0.60 -1.14 -13.85
N VAL A 51 -1.39 -0.73 -14.84
CA VAL A 51 -0.89 -0.11 -16.08
C VAL A 51 -0.38 1.31 -15.83
N SER A 52 -1.11 2.14 -15.08
CA SER A 52 -0.67 3.49 -14.71
C SER A 52 0.71 3.47 -14.02
N MET A 53 0.89 2.57 -13.05
CA MET A 53 2.18 2.38 -12.37
C MET A 53 3.29 1.89 -13.32
N ALA A 54 2.96 1.01 -14.27
CA ALA A 54 3.92 0.50 -15.24
C ALA A 54 4.39 1.60 -16.20
N VAL A 55 3.49 2.48 -16.63
CA VAL A 55 3.80 3.64 -17.46
C VAL A 55 4.75 4.59 -16.74
N CYS A 56 4.46 4.93 -15.48
CA CYS A 56 5.31 5.78 -14.66
C CYS A 56 6.74 5.19 -14.50
N LYS A 57 6.83 3.88 -14.27
CA LYS A 57 8.14 3.18 -14.21
C LYS A 57 8.86 3.17 -15.55
N ALA A 58 8.14 2.99 -16.65
CA ALA A 58 8.73 3.04 -18.00
C ALA A 58 9.29 4.43 -18.30
N ALA A 59 8.57 5.50 -17.95
CA ALA A 59 9.03 6.87 -18.09
C ALA A 59 10.30 7.14 -17.27
N ALA A 60 10.31 6.71 -16.01
CA ALA A 60 11.49 6.82 -15.14
C ALA A 60 12.70 6.09 -15.74
N ASN A 61 12.52 4.86 -16.23
CA ASN A 61 13.57 4.07 -16.87
C ASN A 61 14.09 4.74 -18.15
N THR A 62 13.20 5.30 -18.97
CA THR A 62 13.56 5.99 -20.22
C THR A 62 14.40 7.24 -19.94
N THR A 63 14.14 7.94 -18.82
CA THR A 63 14.95 9.09 -18.40
C THR A 63 16.24 8.71 -17.66
N GLY A 64 16.44 7.44 -17.36
CA GLY A 64 17.58 6.96 -16.55
C GLY A 64 17.50 7.38 -15.07
N LEU A 65 16.31 7.76 -14.59
CA LEU A 65 16.10 8.19 -13.21
C LEU A 65 15.49 7.07 -12.35
N PRO A 66 15.85 6.96 -11.07
CA PRO A 66 15.09 6.12 -10.17
C PRO A 66 13.67 6.69 -9.98
N LEU A 67 12.69 5.81 -9.79
CA LEU A 67 11.26 6.19 -9.75
C LEU A 67 10.97 7.32 -8.75
N TRP A 68 11.55 7.27 -7.55
CA TRP A 68 11.37 8.30 -6.53
C TRP A 68 11.85 9.69 -6.98
N ARG A 69 12.92 9.73 -7.78
CA ARG A 69 13.46 10.99 -8.34
C ARG A 69 12.61 11.48 -9.50
N TYR A 70 12.14 10.57 -10.35
CA TYR A 70 11.24 10.89 -11.47
C TYR A 70 9.93 11.51 -10.96
N MET A 71 9.29 10.88 -9.98
CA MET A 71 8.03 11.36 -9.41
C MET A 71 8.20 12.60 -8.53
N GLY A 72 9.21 12.64 -7.70
CA GLY A 72 9.38 13.67 -6.68
C GLY A 72 10.25 14.85 -7.09
N GLY A 73 10.89 14.80 -8.27
CA GLY A 73 11.73 15.86 -8.79
C GLY A 73 13.01 16.08 -7.96
N VAL A 74 13.61 17.26 -8.11
CA VAL A 74 14.91 17.60 -7.51
C VAL A 74 14.90 17.65 -5.99
N ASN A 75 13.75 17.88 -5.37
CA ASN A 75 13.60 17.97 -3.91
C ASN A 75 13.23 16.66 -3.22
N ALA A 76 13.01 15.58 -3.96
CA ALA A 76 12.75 14.27 -3.39
C ALA A 76 14.02 13.70 -2.73
N LYS A 77 14.20 13.95 -1.43
CA LYS A 77 15.36 13.56 -0.65
C LYS A 77 15.06 13.13 0.79
N THR A 78 13.80 13.22 1.20
CA THR A 78 13.37 12.94 2.57
C THR A 78 12.50 11.69 2.58
N LEU A 79 12.87 10.70 3.39
CA LEU A 79 12.03 9.55 3.66
C LEU A 79 10.92 9.96 4.63
N PRO A 80 9.69 9.48 4.44
CA PRO A 80 8.60 9.73 5.39
C PRO A 80 8.85 9.01 6.72
N VAL A 81 8.23 9.48 7.79
CA VAL A 81 8.14 8.70 9.03
C VAL A 81 7.31 7.44 8.74
N PRO A 82 7.84 6.23 9.03
CA PRO A 82 7.09 5.01 8.72
C PRO A 82 5.87 4.87 9.64
N MET A 83 4.76 4.46 9.07
CA MET A 83 3.57 4.02 9.79
C MET A 83 3.56 2.49 9.76
N MET A 84 3.49 1.87 10.95
CA MET A 84 3.61 0.42 11.06
C MET A 84 2.40 -0.15 11.80
N ASN A 85 1.61 -0.97 11.11
CA ASN A 85 0.48 -1.66 11.71
C ASN A 85 0.97 -2.76 12.65
N ILE A 86 0.52 -2.75 13.91
CA ILE A 86 0.93 -3.72 14.94
C ILE A 86 -0.22 -4.53 15.51
N ILE A 87 -1.47 -4.04 15.40
CA ILE A 87 -2.69 -4.78 15.72
C ILE A 87 -3.69 -4.63 14.60
N ASN A 88 -4.23 -5.75 14.13
CA ASN A 88 -5.26 -5.82 13.12
C ASN A 88 -6.63 -6.10 13.73
N GLY A 89 -7.68 -5.60 13.06
CA GLY A 89 -9.07 -5.93 13.36
C GLY A 89 -9.95 -5.75 12.12
N GLY A 90 -11.24 -5.65 12.31
CA GLY A 90 -12.19 -5.47 11.21
C GLY A 90 -12.04 -6.53 10.13
N SER A 91 -11.98 -6.12 8.87
CA SER A 91 -11.80 -7.04 7.74
C SER A 91 -10.37 -7.57 7.56
N HIS A 92 -9.38 -7.03 8.28
CA HIS A 92 -7.97 -7.44 8.21
C HIS A 92 -7.61 -8.58 9.17
N ALA A 93 -8.53 -8.98 10.05
CA ALA A 93 -8.31 -10.06 11.01
C ALA A 93 -9.60 -10.77 11.39
N ASP A 94 -9.51 -12.08 11.63
CA ASP A 94 -10.62 -12.86 12.20
C ASP A 94 -10.59 -12.75 13.74
N ASN A 95 -11.06 -11.60 14.24
CA ASN A 95 -11.17 -11.29 15.66
C ASN A 95 -12.39 -10.38 15.93
N ASN A 96 -12.56 -9.95 17.19
CA ASN A 96 -13.70 -9.14 17.61
C ASN A 96 -13.46 -7.62 17.61
N MET A 97 -12.38 -7.17 16.97
CA MET A 97 -12.04 -5.75 16.88
C MET A 97 -12.73 -5.10 15.68
N ASP A 98 -13.34 -3.93 15.86
CA ASP A 98 -14.04 -3.22 14.77
C ASP A 98 -13.07 -2.39 13.91
N LEU A 99 -12.05 -1.77 14.52
CA LEU A 99 -11.06 -1.00 13.80
C LEU A 99 -10.06 -1.92 13.09
N GLN A 100 -9.80 -1.64 11.82
CA GLN A 100 -8.98 -2.49 10.96
C GLN A 100 -7.51 -2.49 11.34
N GLU A 101 -6.99 -1.33 11.80
CA GLU A 101 -5.56 -1.11 12.01
C GLU A 101 -5.31 -0.26 13.25
N PHE A 102 -4.28 -0.64 14.00
CA PHE A 102 -3.67 0.18 15.05
C PHE A 102 -2.19 0.31 14.74
N MET A 103 -1.78 1.53 14.40
CA MET A 103 -0.43 1.80 13.92
C MET A 103 0.42 2.53 14.93
N ILE A 104 1.72 2.23 14.94
CA ILE A 104 2.73 3.06 15.59
C ILE A 104 3.41 3.97 14.57
N VAL A 105 3.75 5.17 15.01
CA VAL A 105 4.39 6.21 14.17
C VAL A 105 5.55 6.81 14.96
N PRO A 106 6.80 6.36 14.77
CA PRO A 106 7.96 6.75 15.58
C PRO A 106 8.48 8.15 15.18
N VAL A 107 7.69 9.18 15.45
CA VAL A 107 7.97 10.59 15.09
C VAL A 107 9.20 11.19 15.75
N GLY A 108 9.70 10.59 16.86
CA GLY A 108 10.89 11.06 17.58
C GLY A 108 12.21 10.51 17.04
N ALA A 109 12.21 9.65 16.04
CA ALA A 109 13.41 9.12 15.44
C ALA A 109 14.05 10.13 14.48
N GLU A 110 15.37 10.36 14.60
CA GLU A 110 16.09 11.27 13.70
C GLU A 110 16.40 10.64 12.34
N GLN A 111 16.51 9.31 12.27
CA GLN A 111 16.81 8.56 11.06
C GLN A 111 15.77 7.47 10.82
N PHE A 112 15.54 7.15 9.54
CA PHE A 112 14.61 6.08 9.16
C PHE A 112 14.99 4.71 9.75
N SER A 113 16.30 4.41 9.82
CA SER A 113 16.82 3.18 10.43
C SER A 113 16.43 3.07 11.91
N ASP A 114 16.47 4.18 12.64
CA ASP A 114 16.07 4.21 14.06
C ASP A 114 14.54 4.06 14.20
N ALA A 115 13.77 4.70 13.33
CA ALA A 115 12.33 4.54 13.28
C ALA A 115 11.93 3.07 13.04
N LEU A 116 12.59 2.40 12.10
CA LEU A 116 12.36 0.98 11.81
C LEU A 116 12.76 0.09 13.00
N ARG A 117 13.89 0.36 13.63
CA ARG A 117 14.35 -0.36 14.84
C ARG A 117 13.33 -0.20 15.98
N MET A 118 12.87 1.03 16.27
CA MET A 118 11.83 1.29 17.26
C MET A 118 10.57 0.47 16.98
N GLY A 119 10.12 0.43 15.72
CA GLY A 119 8.96 -0.37 15.32
C GLY A 119 9.15 -1.87 15.58
N ALA A 120 10.32 -2.41 15.25
CA ALA A 120 10.64 -3.81 15.52
C ALA A 120 10.68 -4.13 17.01
N GLU A 121 11.28 -3.24 17.83
CA GLU A 121 11.35 -3.40 19.28
C GLU A 121 9.95 -3.37 19.91
N ILE A 122 9.09 -2.45 19.48
CA ILE A 122 7.69 -2.36 19.96
C ILE A 122 6.91 -3.61 19.54
N PHE A 123 7.03 -4.04 18.28
CA PHE A 123 6.35 -5.22 17.79
C PHE A 123 6.70 -6.48 18.58
N HIS A 124 7.99 -6.72 18.83
CA HIS A 124 8.43 -7.87 19.61
C HIS A 124 8.06 -7.79 21.09
N THR A 125 8.05 -6.58 21.65
CA THR A 125 7.60 -6.34 23.03
C THR A 125 6.10 -6.59 23.13
N LEU A 126 5.30 -6.10 22.18
CA LEU A 126 3.86 -6.35 22.14
C LEU A 126 3.56 -7.84 22.03
N LYS A 127 4.29 -8.58 21.19
CA LYS A 127 4.17 -10.04 21.10
C LYS A 127 4.32 -10.72 22.47
N LYS A 128 5.32 -10.29 23.24
CA LYS A 128 5.57 -10.82 24.58
C LYS A 128 4.41 -10.49 25.53
N VAL A 129 3.96 -9.24 25.55
CA VAL A 129 2.83 -8.78 26.38
C VAL A 129 1.56 -9.56 26.07
N LEU A 130 1.23 -9.75 24.77
CA LEU A 130 0.06 -10.53 24.35
C LEU A 130 0.18 -12.01 24.81
N SER A 131 1.36 -12.61 24.66
CA SER A 131 1.61 -13.98 25.11
C SER A 131 1.48 -14.14 26.64
N GLU A 132 2.01 -13.20 27.41
CA GLU A 132 1.92 -13.19 28.88
C GLU A 132 0.46 -13.01 29.35
N LYS A 133 -0.37 -12.31 28.58
CA LYS A 133 -1.81 -12.18 28.81
C LYS A 133 -2.63 -13.39 28.30
N GLY A 134 -2.00 -14.39 27.70
CA GLY A 134 -2.68 -15.55 27.08
C GLY A 134 -3.47 -15.22 25.83
N LEU A 135 -3.15 -14.09 25.16
CA LEU A 135 -3.81 -13.64 23.96
C LEU A 135 -3.12 -14.20 22.69
N ASN A 136 -3.86 -14.24 21.59
CA ASN A 136 -3.35 -14.73 20.31
C ASN A 136 -2.25 -13.82 19.75
N THR A 137 -1.16 -14.43 19.32
CA THR A 137 -0.02 -13.73 18.68
C THR A 137 0.14 -14.08 17.19
N SER A 138 -0.88 -14.67 16.57
CA SER A 138 -0.94 -14.80 15.12
C SER A 138 -1.14 -13.43 14.49
N VAL A 139 -0.59 -13.27 13.29
CA VAL A 139 -0.71 -12.01 12.53
C VAL A 139 -1.88 -12.07 11.56
N GLY A 140 -2.52 -10.91 11.35
CA GLY A 140 -3.53 -10.72 10.32
C GLY A 140 -2.92 -10.40 8.95
N ASP A 141 -3.76 -10.04 8.00
CA ASP A 141 -3.39 -9.80 6.60
C ASP A 141 -2.36 -8.66 6.41
N GLU A 142 -2.39 -7.67 7.27
CA GLU A 142 -1.50 -6.50 7.27
C GLU A 142 -0.26 -6.66 8.18
N GLY A 143 -0.03 -7.86 8.73
CA GLY A 143 1.16 -8.19 9.50
C GLY A 143 1.11 -7.81 10.99
N GLY A 144 0.09 -7.09 11.46
CA GLY A 144 -0.17 -6.85 12.88
C GLY A 144 -0.76 -8.07 13.57
N PHE A 145 -0.66 -8.15 14.92
CA PHE A 145 -1.28 -9.23 15.69
C PHE A 145 -2.81 -9.15 15.64
N ALA A 146 -3.47 -10.28 15.79
CA ALA A 146 -4.94 -10.40 15.73
C ALA A 146 -5.53 -10.96 17.03
N PRO A 147 -5.32 -10.31 18.20
CA PRO A 147 -5.90 -10.76 19.46
C PRO A 147 -7.39 -10.47 19.52
N ASN A 148 -8.14 -11.27 20.30
CA ASN A 148 -9.45 -10.87 20.78
C ASN A 148 -9.27 -10.00 22.01
N LEU A 149 -9.71 -8.76 21.95
CA LEU A 149 -9.66 -7.79 23.04
C LEU A 149 -11.06 -7.45 23.54
N LYS A 150 -11.17 -6.82 24.71
CA LYS A 150 -12.48 -6.45 25.29
C LYS A 150 -13.12 -5.27 24.58
N SER A 151 -12.30 -4.38 24.01
CA SER A 151 -12.74 -3.20 23.26
C SER A 151 -11.63 -2.69 22.37
N ASN A 152 -11.94 -1.75 21.47
CA ASN A 152 -10.94 -1.04 20.66
C ASN A 152 -9.98 -0.19 21.51
N GLU A 153 -10.44 0.33 22.67
CA GLU A 153 -9.62 1.10 23.60
C GLU A 153 -8.55 0.23 24.29
N GLU A 154 -8.80 -1.06 24.49
CA GLU A 154 -7.79 -1.97 25.05
C GLU A 154 -6.59 -2.18 24.11
N ALA A 155 -6.75 -1.91 22.82
CA ALA A 155 -5.66 -1.99 21.85
C ALA A 155 -4.69 -0.80 21.94
N VAL A 156 -5.13 0.33 22.46
CA VAL A 156 -4.36 1.56 22.64
C VAL A 156 -3.73 1.58 24.03
#